data_6292c347476b9350f91aab9e42117c7a
#
_entry.id   6292c347476b9350f91aab9e42117c7a
#
_cell.length_a   1.000
_cell.length_b   1.000
_cell.length_c   1.000
_cell.angle_alpha   90.00
_cell.angle_beta   90.00
_cell.angle_gamma   90.00
#
_symmetry.space_group_name_H-M   'P 1'
#
loop_
_entity.id
_entity.type
_entity.pdbx_description
1 polymer ?
#
loop_
_entity_poly.entity_id
_entity_poly.type
_entity_poly.pdbx_seq_one_letter_code
_entity_poly.pdbx_strand_id
1 'polypeptide(L)'
;MIGILAMIGKILLSILAVIIVLIIVLILRGKWKSSQPFLKPGYAASYHTDAALEAKYLGMGPYPVSSEEYDAQDEIIIPYKVWYPTELETSDRIWPMVLIVNASDTNATRYEPFFEHLASWGFIVVGNEDRMTGTGASCGATLDR
;
A
#
# COMPACT_ATOMS: atom_id res chain seq x y z
N MET A 1 51.86 -18.08 -20.70
CA MET A 1 51.12 -16.80 -20.87
C MET A 1 49.62 -17.04 -21.04
N ILE A 2 49.17 -17.90 -21.93
CA ILE A 2 47.74 -18.21 -22.20
C ILE A 2 46.98 -18.72 -20.92
N GLY A 3 47.58 -19.57 -20.11
CA GLY A 3 46.95 -20.09 -18.89
C GLY A 3 46.67 -19.05 -17.82
N ILE A 4 47.55 -18.07 -17.68
CA ILE A 4 47.40 -16.98 -16.70
C ILE A 4 46.25 -16.06 -17.14
N LEU A 5 46.16 -15.73 -18.44
CA LEU A 5 45.04 -14.91 -18.97
C LEU A 5 43.70 -15.61 -18.77
N ALA A 6 43.63 -16.93 -19.01
CA ALA A 6 42.41 -17.71 -18.78
C ALA A 6 42.01 -17.75 -17.30
N MET A 7 42.97 -17.81 -16.39
CA MET A 7 42.72 -17.80 -14.95
C MET A 7 42.19 -16.44 -14.51
N ILE A 8 42.80 -15.32 -14.96
CA ILE A 8 42.32 -13.96 -14.71
C ILE A 8 40.90 -13.78 -15.23
N GLY A 9 40.61 -14.25 -16.45
CA GLY A 9 39.27 -14.17 -17.03
C GLY A 9 38.20 -14.89 -16.18
N LYS A 10 38.52 -16.07 -15.67
CA LYS A 10 37.61 -16.80 -14.76
C LYS A 10 37.36 -16.05 -13.45
N ILE A 11 38.40 -15.46 -12.86
CA ILE A 11 38.27 -14.67 -11.64
C ILE A 11 37.40 -13.45 -11.87
N LEU A 12 37.63 -12.70 -12.94
CA LEU A 12 36.81 -11.53 -13.31
C LEU A 12 35.33 -11.93 -13.55
N LEU A 13 35.10 -13.03 -14.24
CA LEU A 13 33.75 -13.54 -14.48
C LEU A 13 33.05 -13.93 -13.17
N SER A 14 33.76 -14.55 -12.24
CA SER A 14 33.22 -14.89 -10.93
C SER A 14 32.88 -13.65 -10.10
N ILE A 15 33.74 -12.63 -10.11
CA ILE A 15 33.47 -11.36 -9.44
C ILE A 15 32.24 -10.69 -10.02
N LEU A 16 32.16 -10.65 -11.36
CA LEU A 16 30.99 -10.07 -12.05
C LEU A 16 29.70 -10.80 -11.69
N ALA A 17 29.71 -12.13 -11.66
CA ALA A 17 28.56 -12.92 -11.26
C ALA A 17 28.11 -12.61 -9.84
N VAL A 18 29.03 -12.48 -8.89
CA VAL A 18 28.72 -12.11 -7.50
C VAL A 18 28.10 -10.71 -7.43
N ILE A 19 28.64 -9.74 -8.17
CA ILE A 19 28.07 -8.38 -8.23
C ILE A 19 26.64 -8.41 -8.76
N ILE A 20 26.39 -9.14 -9.84
CA ILE A 20 25.04 -9.25 -10.42
C ILE A 20 24.06 -9.86 -9.39
N VAL A 21 24.46 -10.93 -8.70
CA VAL A 21 23.62 -11.53 -7.65
C VAL A 21 23.32 -10.54 -6.53
N LEU A 22 24.32 -9.79 -6.07
CA LEU A 22 24.11 -8.75 -5.04
C LEU A 22 23.14 -7.68 -5.50
N ILE A 23 23.26 -7.20 -6.73
CA ILE A 23 22.31 -6.22 -7.31
C ILE A 23 20.89 -6.78 -7.35
N ILE A 24 20.73 -8.02 -7.80
CA ILE A 24 19.40 -8.67 -7.83
C ILE A 24 18.82 -8.77 -6.42
N VAL A 25 19.62 -9.20 -5.44
CA VAL A 25 19.17 -9.29 -4.04
C VAL A 25 18.75 -7.93 -3.50
N LEU A 26 19.51 -6.87 -3.78
CA LEU A 26 19.17 -5.51 -3.35
C LEU A 26 17.88 -5.02 -3.98
N ILE A 27 17.67 -5.28 -5.28
CA ILE A 27 16.42 -4.93 -5.99
C ILE A 27 15.22 -5.68 -5.38
N LEU A 28 15.36 -6.99 -5.16
CA LEU A 28 14.29 -7.81 -4.58
C LEU A 28 13.96 -7.37 -3.15
N ARG A 29 14.96 -7.08 -2.32
CA ARG A 29 14.74 -6.54 -0.97
C ARG A 29 14.09 -5.17 -0.99
N GLY A 30 14.49 -4.31 -1.93
CA GLY A 30 13.87 -2.99 -2.13
C GLY A 30 12.39 -3.13 -2.48
N LYS A 31 12.05 -3.95 -3.45
CA LYS A 31 10.66 -4.24 -3.83
C LYS A 31 9.84 -4.81 -2.68
N TRP A 32 10.39 -5.80 -1.97
CA TRP A 32 9.71 -6.39 -0.81
C TRP A 32 9.45 -5.36 0.29
N LYS A 33 10.44 -4.52 0.62
CA LYS A 33 10.28 -3.48 1.63
C LYS A 33 9.26 -2.42 1.20
N SER A 34 9.21 -2.07 -0.09
CA SER A 34 8.25 -1.09 -0.62
C SER A 34 6.81 -1.62 -0.70
N SER A 35 6.61 -2.93 -0.67
CA SER A 35 5.28 -3.55 -0.65
C SER A 35 4.70 -3.73 0.75
N GLN A 36 5.51 -3.51 1.81
CA GLN A 36 5.01 -3.67 3.18
C GLN A 36 4.18 -2.47 3.60
N PRO A 37 3.07 -2.67 4.34
CA PRO A 37 2.32 -1.58 4.94
C PRO A 37 3.20 -0.69 5.82
N PHE A 38 2.92 0.60 5.88
CA PHE A 38 3.59 1.52 6.81
C PHE A 38 3.22 1.23 8.25
N LEU A 39 1.99 0.82 8.47
CA LEU A 39 1.46 0.46 9.77
C LEU A 39 1.27 -1.05 9.82
N LYS A 40 1.61 -1.66 10.92
CA LYS A 40 1.33 -3.09 11.14
C LYS A 40 -0.15 -3.27 11.49
N PRO A 41 -0.78 -4.41 11.13
CA PRO A 41 -2.10 -4.74 11.65
C PRO A 41 -2.12 -4.62 13.18
N GLY A 42 -3.16 -4.00 13.72
CA GLY A 42 -3.27 -3.75 15.16
C GLY A 42 -2.31 -2.68 15.71
N TYR A 43 -1.75 -1.82 14.86
CA TYR A 43 -0.83 -0.75 15.27
C TYR A 43 -1.37 0.12 16.42
N ALA A 44 -2.67 0.34 16.45
CA ALA A 44 -3.32 1.16 17.48
C ALA A 44 -3.16 0.57 18.89
N ALA A 45 -3.02 -0.74 19.02
CA ALA A 45 -2.81 -1.39 20.32
C ALA A 45 -1.47 -1.02 20.98
N SER A 46 -0.54 -0.43 20.24
CA SER A 46 0.73 0.07 20.79
C SER A 46 0.63 1.47 21.40
N TYR A 47 -0.49 2.17 21.18
CA TYR A 47 -0.76 3.49 21.73
C TYR A 47 -1.57 3.39 23.01
N HIS A 48 -1.21 4.18 24.00
CA HIS A 48 -1.91 4.30 25.27
C HIS A 48 -2.30 5.75 25.49
N THR A 49 -3.50 5.96 25.94
CA THR A 49 -4.01 7.29 26.30
C THR A 49 -4.93 7.20 27.50
N ASP A 50 -4.90 8.20 28.35
CA ASP A 50 -5.79 8.33 29.51
C ASP A 50 -7.11 9.03 29.14
N ALA A 51 -7.20 9.59 27.93
CA ALA A 51 -8.40 10.24 27.42
C ALA A 51 -9.40 9.19 26.92
N ALA A 52 -10.56 9.10 27.55
CA ALA A 52 -11.57 8.08 27.26
C ALA A 52 -12.06 8.12 25.79
N LEU A 53 -12.15 9.31 25.19
CA LEU A 53 -12.55 9.47 23.80
C LEU A 53 -11.50 8.92 22.84
N GLU A 54 -10.23 9.23 23.08
CA GLU A 54 -9.12 8.70 22.28
C GLU A 54 -9.03 7.17 22.43
N ALA A 55 -9.10 6.66 23.66
CA ALA A 55 -9.07 5.23 23.92
C ALA A 55 -10.18 4.48 23.16
N LYS A 56 -11.36 5.07 23.04
CA LYS A 56 -12.46 4.51 22.26
C LYS A 56 -12.10 4.36 20.80
N TYR A 57 -11.48 5.37 20.20
CA TYR A 57 -11.19 5.40 18.76
C TYR A 57 -9.83 4.80 18.39
N LEU A 58 -8.99 4.42 19.34
CA LEU A 58 -7.78 3.65 19.08
C LEU A 58 -8.08 2.20 18.64
N GLY A 59 -9.15 1.60 19.14
CA GLY A 59 -9.60 0.27 18.75
C GLY A 59 -10.29 0.26 17.39
N MET A 60 -10.47 -0.94 16.84
CA MET A 60 -11.35 -1.12 15.68
C MET A 60 -12.79 -0.75 16.05
N GLY A 61 -13.51 -0.19 15.07
CA GLY A 61 -14.91 0.15 15.22
C GLY A 61 -15.84 -1.06 15.24
N PRO A 62 -17.15 -0.83 15.33
CA PRO A 62 -18.13 -1.92 15.47
C PRO A 62 -18.45 -2.65 14.16
N TYR A 63 -18.00 -2.13 13.01
CA TYR A 63 -18.35 -2.67 11.70
C TYR A 63 -17.28 -3.64 11.18
N PRO A 64 -17.65 -4.86 10.74
CA PRO A 64 -16.79 -5.69 9.90
C PRO A 64 -16.43 -4.95 8.62
N VAL A 65 -15.24 -5.16 8.11
CA VAL A 65 -14.73 -4.46 6.93
C VAL A 65 -14.61 -5.40 5.76
N SER A 66 -15.14 -4.97 4.61
CA SER A 66 -14.90 -5.55 3.30
C SER A 66 -13.99 -4.64 2.49
N SER A 67 -13.33 -5.19 1.46
CA SER A 67 -12.59 -4.39 0.50
C SER A 67 -12.72 -4.96 -0.90
N GLU A 68 -12.74 -4.08 -1.90
CA GLU A 68 -12.77 -4.41 -3.32
C GLU A 68 -11.71 -3.63 -4.07
N GLU A 69 -11.12 -4.27 -5.07
CA GLU A 69 -10.13 -3.67 -5.96
C GLU A 69 -10.73 -3.53 -7.36
N TYR A 70 -10.55 -2.38 -7.96
CA TYR A 70 -11.08 -2.04 -9.27
C TYR A 70 -9.91 -1.75 -10.21
N ASP A 71 -9.82 -2.52 -11.28
CA ASP A 71 -8.82 -2.32 -12.32
C ASP A 71 -9.05 -1.03 -13.11
N ALA A 72 -7.97 -0.48 -13.66
CA ALA A 72 -8.05 0.61 -14.62
C ALA A 72 -8.76 0.13 -15.90
N GLN A 73 -9.80 0.85 -16.32
CA GLN A 73 -10.55 0.53 -17.56
C GLN A 73 -10.08 1.34 -18.77
N ASP A 74 -9.35 2.43 -18.54
CA ASP A 74 -8.80 3.33 -19.56
C ASP A 74 -7.36 3.69 -19.25
N GLU A 75 -6.59 4.15 -20.25
CA GLU A 75 -5.18 4.53 -20.09
C GLU A 75 -4.92 5.61 -19.02
N ILE A 76 -5.94 6.39 -18.67
CA ILE A 76 -5.85 7.48 -17.67
C ILE A 76 -6.31 7.03 -16.29
N ILE A 77 -7.04 5.92 -16.20
CA ILE A 77 -7.64 5.47 -14.96
C ILE A 77 -6.78 4.40 -14.33
N ILE A 78 -6.31 4.71 -13.16
CA ILE A 78 -5.40 3.92 -12.36
C ILE A 78 -6.23 3.00 -11.46
N PRO A 79 -5.78 1.77 -11.18
CA PRO A 79 -6.45 0.88 -10.23
C PRO A 79 -6.66 1.59 -8.90
N TYR A 80 -7.81 1.36 -8.28
CA TYR A 80 -8.11 1.86 -6.96
C TYR A 80 -8.72 0.75 -6.10
N LYS A 81 -8.58 0.88 -4.81
CA LYS A 81 -9.16 -0.04 -3.83
C LYS A 81 -10.07 0.71 -2.88
N VAL A 82 -11.18 0.07 -2.52
CA VAL A 82 -12.18 0.61 -1.60
C VAL A 82 -12.27 -0.29 -0.39
N TRP A 83 -12.24 0.29 0.80
CA TRP A 83 -12.52 -0.38 2.07
C TRP A 83 -13.80 0.20 2.65
N TYR A 84 -14.70 -0.65 3.11
CA TYR A 84 -16.01 -0.22 3.55
C TYR A 84 -16.61 -1.16 4.61
N PRO A 85 -17.57 -0.67 5.44
CA PRO A 85 -18.35 -1.55 6.29
C PRO A 85 -19.08 -2.59 5.46
N THR A 86 -18.96 -3.87 5.78
CA THR A 86 -19.64 -4.97 5.05
C THR A 86 -21.17 -4.76 4.97
N GLU A 87 -21.75 -4.06 5.96
CA GLU A 87 -23.17 -3.70 5.98
C GLU A 87 -23.59 -2.82 4.78
N LEU A 88 -22.65 -2.12 4.12
CA LEU A 88 -22.93 -1.34 2.91
C LEU A 88 -23.61 -2.18 1.81
N GLU A 89 -23.24 -3.44 1.69
CA GLU A 89 -23.74 -4.35 0.64
C GLU A 89 -25.24 -4.67 0.78
N THR A 90 -25.80 -4.49 1.98
CA THR A 90 -27.18 -4.89 2.30
C THR A 90 -28.04 -3.77 2.90
N SER A 91 -27.49 -2.58 3.05
CA SER A 91 -28.11 -1.45 3.74
C SER A 91 -28.32 -0.26 2.81
N ASP A 92 -29.49 0.35 2.85
CA ASP A 92 -29.78 1.62 2.15
C ASP A 92 -29.26 2.85 2.90
N ARG A 93 -28.47 2.64 3.95
CA ARG A 93 -27.88 3.73 4.75
C ARG A 93 -26.87 4.50 3.92
N ILE A 94 -26.88 5.82 4.07
CA ILE A 94 -25.84 6.69 3.51
C ILE A 94 -24.61 6.65 4.43
N TRP A 95 -23.46 6.30 3.87
CA TRP A 95 -22.19 6.23 4.57
C TRP A 95 -21.28 7.38 4.15
N PRO A 96 -20.55 8.00 5.07
CA PRO A 96 -19.57 9.03 4.73
C PRO A 96 -18.40 8.41 3.95
N MET A 97 -17.93 9.11 2.93
CA MET A 97 -16.79 8.68 2.12
C MET A 97 -15.56 9.55 2.38
N VAL A 98 -14.39 8.92 2.38
CA VAL A 98 -13.08 9.57 2.48
C VAL A 98 -12.21 9.09 1.32
N LEU A 99 -11.73 10.03 0.51
CA LEU A 99 -10.71 9.77 -0.50
C LEU A 99 -9.34 10.10 0.10
N ILE A 100 -8.43 9.13 0.07
CA ILE A 100 -7.07 9.31 0.57
C ILE A 100 -6.13 9.49 -0.61
N VAL A 101 -5.42 10.61 -0.59
CA VAL A 101 -4.35 10.92 -1.55
C VAL A 101 -3.04 10.35 -1.04
N ASN A 102 -2.44 9.45 -1.82
CA ASN A 102 -1.18 8.80 -1.44
C ASN A 102 -0.01 9.79 -1.47
N ALA A 103 1.01 9.51 -0.67
CA ALA A 103 2.30 10.18 -0.82
C ALA A 103 3.00 9.72 -2.11
N SER A 104 3.93 10.54 -2.61
CA SER A 104 4.76 10.19 -3.77
C SER A 104 5.46 8.84 -3.56
N ASP A 105 5.52 8.04 -4.62
CA ASP A 105 6.09 6.68 -4.66
C ASP A 105 5.42 5.70 -3.66
N THR A 106 4.12 5.93 -3.37
CA THR A 106 3.37 5.12 -2.41
C THR A 106 1.98 4.84 -2.97
N ASN A 107 1.55 3.61 -2.91
CA ASN A 107 0.18 3.20 -3.27
C ASN A 107 -0.71 3.07 -2.02
N ALA A 108 -2.02 2.99 -2.22
CA ALA A 108 -3.02 2.91 -1.15
C ALA A 108 -2.83 1.68 -0.24
N THR A 109 -2.46 0.55 -0.80
CA THR A 109 -2.27 -0.72 -0.07
C THR A 109 -1.25 -0.57 1.08
N ARG A 110 -0.32 0.37 1.01
CA ARG A 110 0.63 0.62 2.11
C ARG A 110 -0.01 1.25 3.36
N TYR A 111 -1.20 1.80 3.22
CA TYR A 111 -1.99 2.37 4.33
C TYR A 111 -3.12 1.45 4.78
N GLU A 112 -3.22 0.24 4.25
CA GLU A 112 -4.34 -0.69 4.45
C GLU A 112 -4.81 -0.81 5.91
N PRO A 113 -3.94 -1.01 6.94
CA PRO A 113 -4.40 -1.10 8.32
C PRO A 113 -5.08 0.18 8.83
N PHE A 114 -4.72 1.34 8.28
CA PHE A 114 -5.38 2.60 8.61
C PHE A 114 -6.73 2.74 7.89
N PHE A 115 -6.82 2.28 6.66
CA PHE A 115 -8.06 2.30 5.88
C PHE A 115 -9.08 1.34 6.46
N GLU A 116 -8.66 0.14 6.84
CA GLU A 116 -9.49 -0.82 7.58
C GLU A 116 -9.99 -0.23 8.91
N HIS A 117 -9.13 0.49 9.62
CA HIS A 117 -9.51 1.17 10.86
C HIS A 117 -10.64 2.18 10.61
N LEU A 118 -10.48 3.07 9.63
CA LEU A 118 -11.52 4.05 9.28
C LEU A 118 -12.82 3.37 8.84
N ALA A 119 -12.73 2.35 7.98
CA ALA A 119 -13.89 1.61 7.51
C ALA A 119 -14.62 0.91 8.65
N SER A 120 -13.90 0.38 9.64
CA SER A 120 -14.53 -0.22 10.84
C SER A 120 -15.33 0.77 11.66
N TRP A 121 -15.08 2.06 11.53
CA TRP A 121 -15.83 3.15 12.17
C TRP A 121 -16.95 3.72 11.30
N GLY A 122 -17.19 3.12 10.14
CA GLY A 122 -18.34 3.47 9.30
C GLY A 122 -18.02 4.43 8.16
N PHE A 123 -16.78 4.49 7.70
CA PHE A 123 -16.39 5.24 6.51
C PHE A 123 -16.24 4.32 5.30
N ILE A 124 -16.62 4.81 4.12
CA ILE A 124 -16.13 4.26 2.85
C ILE A 124 -14.79 4.95 2.57
N VAL A 125 -13.73 4.17 2.46
CA VAL A 125 -12.37 4.71 2.25
C VAL A 125 -11.89 4.30 0.87
N VAL A 126 -11.56 5.28 0.04
CA VAL A 126 -11.07 5.06 -1.32
C VAL A 126 -9.61 5.47 -1.39
N GLY A 127 -8.78 4.58 -1.89
CA GLY A 127 -7.37 4.84 -2.14
C GLY A 127 -6.96 4.32 -3.51
N ASN A 128 -6.20 5.11 -4.27
CA ASN A 128 -5.71 4.67 -5.57
C ASN A 128 -4.35 3.97 -5.47
N GLU A 129 -4.04 3.11 -6.44
CA GLU A 129 -2.79 2.37 -6.52
C GLU A 129 -1.70 3.12 -7.32
N ASP A 130 -1.96 4.39 -7.70
CA ASP A 130 -0.98 5.23 -8.37
C ASP A 130 0.10 5.73 -7.41
N ARG A 131 1.32 5.43 -7.72
CA ARG A 131 2.50 5.89 -6.98
C ARG A 131 2.86 7.36 -7.28
N MET A 132 2.22 7.96 -8.28
CA MET A 132 2.47 9.34 -8.73
C MET A 132 1.35 10.31 -8.37
N THR A 133 0.48 9.95 -7.44
CA THR A 133 -0.67 10.76 -6.99
C THR A 133 -0.32 12.18 -6.52
N GLY A 134 0.92 12.43 -6.11
CA GLY A 134 1.38 13.76 -5.73
C GLY A 134 1.18 14.85 -6.79
N THR A 135 0.88 14.48 -8.04
CA THR A 135 0.54 15.42 -9.12
C THR A 135 -0.96 15.81 -9.13
N GLY A 136 -1.80 15.12 -8.38
CA GLY A 136 -3.25 15.36 -8.31
C GLY A 136 -4.09 14.81 -9.47
N ALA A 137 -3.47 14.45 -10.59
CA ALA A 137 -4.19 14.03 -11.81
C ALA A 137 -4.98 12.73 -11.60
N SER A 138 -4.40 11.74 -10.94
CA SER A 138 -5.05 10.46 -10.68
C SER A 138 -6.15 10.54 -9.62
N CYS A 139 -6.06 11.49 -8.69
CA CYS A 139 -7.11 11.69 -7.69
C CYS A 139 -8.39 12.22 -8.32
N GLY A 140 -8.30 13.18 -9.27
CA GLY A 140 -9.44 13.66 -10.04
C GLY A 140 -10.14 12.51 -10.77
N ALA A 141 -9.37 11.70 -11.50
CA ALA A 141 -9.91 10.56 -12.23
C ALA A 141 -10.61 9.52 -11.33
N THR A 142 -10.16 9.36 -10.09
CA THR A 142 -10.82 8.46 -9.12
C THR A 142 -12.13 9.03 -8.59
N LEU A 143 -12.24 10.37 -8.45
CA LEU A 143 -13.46 11.04 -7.99
C LEU A 143 -14.59 11.05 -9.02
N ASP A 144 -14.25 11.03 -10.29
CA ASP A 144 -15.21 11.10 -11.40
C ASP A 144 -15.93 9.76 -11.67
N ARG A 145 -15.69 8.74 -10.84
CA ARG A 145 -16.32 7.41 -10.88
C ARG A 145 -17.32 7.22 -9.77
#